data_6fa7506ccdaed1b864d6b654b2d63ad8
#
_entry.id   6fa7506ccdaed1b864d6b654b2d63ad8
#
_cell.length_a   1.000
_cell.length_b   1.000
_cell.length_c   1.000
_cell.angle_alpha   90.00
_cell.angle_beta   90.00
_cell.angle_gamma   90.00
#
_symmetry.space_group_name_H-M   'P 1'
#
loop_
_entity.id
_entity.type
_entity.pdbx_description
1 polymer ?
#
loop_
_entity_poly.entity_id
_entity_poly.type
_entity_poly.pdbx_seq_one_letter_code
_entity_poly.pdbx_strand_id
1 'polypeptide(L)'
;MIGDRNLGIQREAASTPWMNDVIWASATRLGYTAQFLPDSLAVEDDHVPFMRLGIPAALLIDFDFPPWHTAQDTLDKVSAQSLEIVGKVLLDALPGIEEGLSRSRGGRP
;
A
#
# COMPACT_ATOMS: atom_id res chain seq x y z
N MET A 1 -6.59 -7.57 0.25
CA MET A 1 -6.31 -8.31 1.50
C MET A 1 -5.71 -7.46 2.61
N ILE A 2 -6.09 -6.20 2.63
CA ILE A 2 -5.62 -5.26 3.67
C ILE A 2 -6.27 -5.51 5.04
N GLY A 3 -7.24 -6.42 5.10
CA GLY A 3 -7.91 -6.79 6.33
C GLY A 3 -7.35 -8.02 7.03
N ASP A 4 -6.24 -8.60 6.52
CA ASP A 4 -5.61 -9.77 7.14
C ASP A 4 -5.37 -9.52 8.63
N ARG A 5 -5.86 -10.44 9.46
CA ARG A 5 -5.69 -10.37 10.91
C ARG A 5 -4.20 -10.31 11.30
N ASN A 6 -3.35 -10.98 10.53
CA ASN A 6 -1.90 -10.94 10.67
C ASN A 6 -1.30 -10.01 9.61
N LEU A 7 -1.66 -8.74 9.65
CA LEU A 7 -1.33 -7.76 8.62
C LEU A 7 0.18 -7.67 8.38
N GLY A 8 0.58 -7.88 7.12
CA GLY A 8 1.96 -7.73 6.67
C GLY A 8 1.96 -7.25 5.22
N ILE A 9 2.13 -5.95 5.01
CA ILE A 9 2.12 -5.34 3.69
C ILE A 9 3.55 -5.12 3.23
N GLN A 10 3.90 -5.71 2.09
CA GLN A 10 5.20 -5.53 1.45
C GLN A 10 5.10 -4.42 0.41
N ARG A 11 6.23 -3.75 0.13
CA ARG A 11 6.29 -2.78 -0.97
C ARG A 11 6.10 -3.51 -2.29
N GLU A 12 5.23 -2.99 -3.14
CA GLU A 12 5.07 -3.58 -4.46
C GLU A 12 6.03 -2.89 -5.45
N ALA A 13 6.91 -3.69 -6.07
CA ALA A 13 8.08 -3.18 -6.80
C ALA A 13 7.73 -2.46 -8.10
N ALA A 14 6.58 -2.75 -8.72
CA ALA A 14 6.13 -2.06 -9.93
C ALA A 14 5.39 -0.76 -9.63
N SER A 15 5.00 -0.53 -8.38
CA SER A 15 4.35 0.72 -7.95
C SER A 15 5.29 1.92 -8.09
N THR A 16 4.72 3.12 -8.20
CA THR A 16 5.50 4.35 -8.26
C THR A 16 6.37 4.49 -7.00
N PRO A 17 7.71 4.51 -7.13
CA PRO A 17 8.61 4.45 -5.97
C PRO A 17 8.40 5.56 -4.96
N TRP A 18 8.26 6.82 -5.40
CA TRP A 18 8.10 7.93 -4.46
C TRP A 18 6.79 7.82 -3.67
N MET A 19 5.74 7.24 -4.26
CA MET A 19 4.46 7.05 -3.58
C MET A 19 4.59 5.98 -2.50
N ASN A 20 5.29 4.88 -2.79
CA ASN A 20 5.64 3.89 -1.76
C ASN A 20 6.41 4.55 -0.61
N ASP A 21 7.39 5.38 -0.93
CA ASP A 21 8.21 6.04 0.10
C ASP A 21 7.37 6.92 1.03
N VAL A 22 6.42 7.67 0.48
CA VAL A 22 5.50 8.50 1.27
C VAL A 22 4.65 7.64 2.19
N ILE A 23 4.09 6.54 1.68
CA ILE A 23 3.22 5.65 2.45
C ILE A 23 4.01 4.98 3.58
N TRP A 24 5.19 4.45 3.28
CA TRP A 24 6.03 3.79 4.29
C TRP A 24 6.56 4.76 5.34
N ALA A 25 6.86 6.00 4.95
CA ALA A 25 7.23 7.05 5.90
C ALA A 25 6.09 7.35 6.89
N SER A 26 4.85 7.39 6.40
CA SER A 26 3.67 7.54 7.25
C SER A 26 3.51 6.37 8.22
N ALA A 27 3.70 5.14 7.73
CA ALA A 27 3.64 3.95 8.58
C ALA A 27 4.68 4.00 9.69
N THR A 28 5.90 4.40 9.38
CA THR A 28 6.99 4.56 10.37
C THR A 28 6.64 5.61 11.41
N ARG A 29 6.14 6.76 10.97
CA ARG A 29 5.76 7.88 11.85
C ARG A 29 4.66 7.49 12.82
N LEU A 30 3.73 6.64 12.37
CA LEU A 30 2.60 6.18 13.18
C LEU A 30 2.93 4.93 14.02
N GLY A 31 4.12 4.35 13.87
CA GLY A 31 4.56 3.18 14.64
C GLY A 31 4.10 1.84 14.09
N TYR A 32 3.77 1.76 12.80
CA TYR A 32 3.27 0.53 12.16
C TYR A 32 4.33 -0.21 11.33
N THR A 33 5.58 -0.16 11.74
CA THR A 33 6.67 -0.84 11.03
C THR A 33 6.56 -2.36 11.05
N ALA A 34 5.83 -2.93 12.02
CA ALA A 34 5.57 -4.36 12.07
C ALA A 34 4.56 -4.80 11.01
N GLN A 35 3.71 -3.90 10.53
CA GLN A 35 2.66 -4.19 9.54
C GLN A 35 3.04 -3.73 8.13
N PHE A 36 3.90 -2.71 8.00
CA PHE A 36 4.41 -2.22 6.72
C PHE A 36 5.86 -2.62 6.61
N LEU A 37 6.11 -3.73 5.91
CA LEU A 37 7.38 -4.45 5.91
C LEU A 37 8.41 -3.81 4.97
N PRO A 38 9.72 -3.99 5.24
CA PRO A 38 10.76 -3.35 4.42
C PRO A 38 11.04 -4.07 3.10
N ASP A 39 10.69 -5.35 2.99
CA ASP A 39 10.93 -6.12 1.78
C ASP A 39 9.91 -5.79 0.69
N SER A 40 10.20 -6.19 -0.53
CA SER A 40 9.36 -5.91 -1.68
C SER A 40 9.07 -7.16 -2.50
N LEU A 41 7.98 -7.09 -3.26
CA LEU A 41 7.60 -8.11 -4.23
C LEU A 41 6.99 -7.44 -5.45
N ALA A 42 6.93 -8.13 -6.57
CA ALA A 42 6.32 -7.62 -7.80
C ALA A 42 5.01 -8.35 -8.06
N VAL A 43 3.92 -7.59 -8.21
CA VAL A 43 2.59 -8.13 -8.47
C VAL A 43 1.92 -7.34 -9.59
N GLU A 44 1.38 -8.02 -10.58
CA GLU A 44 0.53 -7.40 -11.58
C GLU A 44 -0.90 -7.32 -11.05
N ASP A 45 -1.43 -6.11 -10.93
CA ASP A 45 -2.76 -5.88 -10.38
C ASP A 45 -3.34 -4.59 -10.95
N ASP A 46 -4.38 -4.06 -10.33
CA ASP A 46 -5.16 -2.93 -10.81
C ASP A 46 -4.39 -1.62 -11.00
N HIS A 47 -3.21 -1.49 -10.38
CA HIS A 47 -2.35 -0.30 -10.53
C HIS A 47 -1.64 -0.25 -11.89
N VAL A 48 -1.40 -1.40 -12.51
CA VAL A 48 -0.60 -1.50 -13.74
C VAL A 48 -1.19 -0.72 -14.92
N PRO A 49 -2.50 -0.78 -15.22
CA PRO A 49 -3.08 0.01 -16.31
C PRO A 49 -2.88 1.51 -16.14
N PHE A 50 -2.97 2.02 -14.90
CA PHE A 50 -2.75 3.44 -14.63
C PHE A 50 -1.29 3.83 -14.89
N MET A 51 -0.36 3.00 -14.46
CA MET A 51 1.06 3.26 -14.63
C MET A 51 1.46 3.24 -16.11
N ARG A 52 0.84 2.38 -16.92
CA ARG A 52 1.06 2.36 -18.36
C ARG A 52 0.65 3.66 -19.03
N LEU A 53 -0.29 4.39 -18.44
CA LEU A 53 -0.73 5.70 -18.91
C LEU A 53 0.07 6.84 -18.30
N GLY A 54 1.13 6.55 -17.54
CA GLY A 54 1.95 7.56 -16.90
C GLY A 54 1.32 8.16 -15.64
N ILE A 55 0.30 7.53 -15.09
CA ILE A 55 -0.36 7.98 -13.86
C ILE A 55 0.31 7.30 -12.67
N PRO A 56 0.84 8.08 -11.70
CA PRO A 56 1.41 7.49 -10.50
C PRO A 56 0.39 6.64 -9.75
N ALA A 57 0.81 5.45 -9.33
CA ALA A 57 -0.06 4.53 -8.62
C ALA A 57 0.77 3.65 -7.70
N ALA A 58 0.17 3.19 -6.61
CA ALA A 58 0.78 2.24 -5.69
C ALA A 58 -0.23 1.18 -5.30
N LEU A 59 0.23 -0.06 -5.21
CA LEU A 59 -0.56 -1.19 -4.75
C LEU A 59 -0.22 -1.49 -3.30
N LEU A 60 -1.24 -1.52 -2.44
CA LEU A 60 -1.12 -2.01 -1.08
C LEU A 60 -1.74 -3.40 -1.01
N ILE A 61 -0.93 -4.39 -0.72
CA ILE A 61 -1.37 -5.78 -0.72
C ILE A 61 -0.65 -6.56 0.38
N ASP A 62 -1.41 -7.36 1.11
CA ASP A 62 -0.88 -8.42 1.95
C ASP A 62 -0.94 -9.71 1.15
N PHE A 63 0.19 -10.10 0.55
CA PHE A 63 0.25 -11.29 -0.29
C PHE A 63 0.51 -12.55 0.53
N ASP A 64 0.98 -12.42 1.76
CA ASP A 64 1.16 -13.53 2.69
C ASP A 64 -0.12 -13.77 3.48
N PHE A 65 -1.16 -14.19 2.76
CA PHE A 65 -2.47 -14.50 3.31
C PHE A 65 -2.82 -15.93 2.89
N PRO A 66 -2.51 -16.95 3.72
CA PRO A 66 -2.73 -18.36 3.34
C PRO A 66 -4.16 -18.69 2.88
N PRO A 67 -5.24 -18.11 3.45
CA PRO A 67 -6.60 -18.36 2.96
C PRO A 67 -6.91 -17.80 1.57
N TRP A 68 -6.03 -17.01 0.97
CA TRP A 68 -6.25 -16.31 -0.30
C TRP A 68 -6.70 -17.28 -1.41
N HIS A 69 -7.80 -16.92 -2.07
CA HIS A 69 -8.44 -17.71 -3.12
C HIS A 69 -8.81 -19.14 -2.69
N THR A 70 -9.09 -19.35 -1.40
CA THR A 70 -9.53 -20.64 -0.87
C THR A 70 -10.87 -20.50 -0.14
N ALA A 71 -11.50 -21.64 0.18
CA ALA A 71 -12.72 -21.67 0.98
C ALA A 71 -12.49 -21.22 2.44
N GLN A 72 -11.25 -21.16 2.88
CA GLN A 72 -10.86 -20.68 4.21
C GLN A 72 -10.77 -19.16 4.30
N ASP A 73 -10.93 -18.44 3.18
CA ASP A 73 -10.97 -16.97 3.18
C ASP A 73 -12.35 -16.52 3.72
N THR A 74 -12.45 -16.48 5.02
CA THR A 74 -13.68 -16.23 5.77
C THR A 74 -13.49 -15.03 6.71
N LEU A 75 -14.61 -14.54 7.26
CA LEU A 75 -14.62 -13.32 8.07
C LEU A 75 -13.69 -13.38 9.30
N ASP A 76 -13.50 -14.57 9.86
CA ASP A 76 -12.60 -14.76 11.02
C ASP A 76 -11.11 -14.53 10.70
N LYS A 77 -10.74 -14.49 9.43
CA LYS A 77 -9.36 -14.24 8.98
C LYS A 77 -9.03 -12.76 8.86
N VAL A 78 -10.04 -11.88 9.00
CA VAL A 78 -9.85 -10.43 8.91
C VAL A 78 -10.08 -9.77 10.26
N SER A 79 -9.55 -8.56 10.42
CA SER A 79 -9.79 -7.77 11.62
C SER A 79 -10.05 -6.31 11.29
N ALA A 80 -10.93 -5.68 12.07
CA ALA A 80 -11.21 -4.26 11.95
C ALA A 80 -9.95 -3.43 12.29
N GLN A 81 -9.12 -3.91 13.19
CA GLN A 81 -7.87 -3.24 13.55
C GLN A 81 -6.91 -3.15 12.36
N SER A 82 -6.80 -4.21 11.56
CA SER A 82 -5.95 -4.20 10.36
C SER A 82 -6.43 -3.15 9.36
N LEU A 83 -7.74 -3.07 9.12
CA LEU A 83 -8.33 -2.05 8.26
C LEU A 83 -8.10 -0.64 8.81
N GLU A 84 -8.20 -0.46 10.12
CA GLU A 84 -7.91 0.81 10.78
C GLU A 84 -6.45 1.24 10.59
N ILE A 85 -5.51 0.33 10.71
CA ILE A 85 -4.08 0.61 10.52
C ILE A 85 -3.84 1.12 9.11
N VAL A 86 -4.34 0.42 8.10
CA VAL A 86 -4.18 0.84 6.70
C VAL A 86 -4.85 2.20 6.46
N GLY A 87 -6.05 2.40 6.98
CA GLY A 87 -6.78 3.66 6.86
C GLY A 87 -6.03 4.83 7.47
N LYS A 88 -5.48 4.66 8.67
CA LYS A 88 -4.70 5.70 9.34
C LYS A 88 -3.43 6.05 8.58
N VAL A 89 -2.72 5.04 8.08
CA VAL A 89 -1.50 5.26 7.28
C VAL A 89 -1.83 6.04 6.01
N LEU A 90 -2.88 5.66 5.30
CA LEU A 90 -3.27 6.35 4.07
C LEU A 90 -3.73 7.79 4.33
N LEU A 91 -4.50 8.02 5.38
CA LEU A 91 -4.90 9.39 5.75
C LEU A 91 -3.68 10.26 6.08
N ASP A 92 -2.72 9.73 6.82
CA ASP A 92 -1.49 10.45 7.12
C ASP A 92 -0.64 10.70 5.87
N ALA A 93 -0.67 9.79 4.92
CA ALA A 93 0.12 9.87 3.69
C ALA A 93 -0.47 10.84 2.65
N LEU A 94 -1.77 11.12 2.69
CA LEU A 94 -2.45 11.91 1.65
C LEU A 94 -1.78 13.26 1.36
N PRO A 95 -1.43 14.09 2.36
CA PRO A 95 -0.74 15.36 2.06
C PRO A 95 0.58 15.17 1.32
N GLY A 96 1.35 14.16 1.69
CA GLY A 96 2.61 13.85 1.01
C GLY A 96 2.41 13.35 -0.42
N ILE A 97 1.34 12.59 -0.66
CA ILE A 97 0.98 12.14 -1.99
C ILE A 97 0.56 13.32 -2.86
N GLU A 98 -0.28 14.21 -2.34
CA GLU A 98 -0.70 15.42 -3.04
C GLU A 98 0.50 16.31 -3.41
N GLU A 99 1.43 16.50 -2.47
CA GLU A 99 2.65 17.26 -2.70
C GLU A 99 3.53 16.61 -3.77
N GLY A 100 3.69 15.29 -3.72
CA GLY A 100 4.44 14.54 -4.72
C GLY A 100 3.85 14.66 -6.12
N LEU A 101 2.53 14.60 -6.24
CA LEU A 101 1.82 14.81 -7.50
C LEU A 101 2.02 16.23 -8.03
N SER A 102 1.96 17.22 -7.14
CA SER A 102 2.15 18.62 -7.50
C SER A 102 3.55 18.87 -8.03
N ARG A 103 4.57 18.31 -7.39
CA ARG A 103 5.96 18.41 -7.86
C ARG A 103 6.16 17.73 -9.21
N SER A 104 5.57 16.55 -9.39
CA SER A 104 5.64 15.81 -10.64
C SER A 104 5.05 16.61 -11.81
N ARG A 105 3.96 17.34 -11.56
CA ARG A 105 3.32 18.23 -12.54
C ARG A 105 4.10 19.52 -12.74
N GLY A 106 4.57 20.13 -11.65
CA GLY A 106 5.31 21.39 -11.69
C GLY A 106 6.65 21.29 -12.38
N GLY A 107 7.25 20.08 -12.46
CA GLY A 107 8.49 19.84 -13.18
C GLY A 107 8.33 19.72 -14.69
N ARG A 108 7.13 19.86 -15.23
CA ARG A 108 6.88 19.78 -16.66
C ARG A 108 6.95 21.16 -17.30
N PRO A 109 7.64 21.26 -18.44
CA PRO A 109 7.67 22.52 -19.20
C PRO A 109 6.28 22.88 -19.74
#